data_ceb424bcb4b512bc09f22a3c2de1a7e3
#
_entry.id   ceb424bcb4b512bc09f22a3c2de1a7e3
#
_cell.length_a   1.000
_cell.length_b   1.000
_cell.length_c   1.000
_cell.angle_alpha   90.00
_cell.angle_beta   90.00
_cell.angle_gamma   90.00
#
_symmetry.space_group_name_H-M   'P 1'
#
loop_
_entity.id
_entity.type
_entity.pdbx_description
1 polymer ?
#
loop_
_entity_poly.entity_id
_entity_poly.type
_entity_poly.pdbx_seq_one_letter_code
_entity_poly.pdbx_strand_id
1 'polypeptide(L)'
;IPGNCSNQPRNWNQDWERPIHLEFYEKDKSLAFDVDAGVQIYGGCSRLYPMKSLGFNFRSEYGTDKLQYRLFDDMQVNEFNNIILRSSGQDWWRTMFRDAMVQTLYEQGMKLDIQNYRPTVLFINGEYWGIHNIREKLNEHYVFYHYGVNKDNIDLVEIAKGVHANCGDLIAYNNMIDFLSTRNMAYQPNYDYIKSIIDLDEYIDYQAAQIYSA
;
A
#
# COMPACT_ATOMS: atom_id res chain seq x y z
N ILE A 1 -14.33 -5.11 12.42
CA ILE A 1 -14.73 -3.77 12.88
C ILE A 1 -16.20 -3.63 12.61
N PRO A 2 -17.02 -3.45 13.64
CA PRO A 2 -18.43 -3.20 13.42
C PRO A 2 -18.58 -1.85 12.72
N GLY A 3 -19.32 -1.84 11.64
CA GLY A 3 -19.59 -0.67 10.86
C GLY A 3 -18.76 -0.66 9.58
N ASN A 4 -19.35 -1.15 8.56
CA ASN A 4 -18.83 -1.04 7.21
C ASN A 4 -18.88 0.44 6.79
N CYS A 5 -17.83 1.19 7.16
CA CYS A 5 -17.70 2.61 6.88
C CYS A 5 -17.81 2.93 5.38
N SER A 6 -17.56 1.94 4.52
CA SER A 6 -17.62 2.08 3.07
C SER A 6 -19.01 1.84 2.47
N ASN A 7 -19.97 1.28 3.22
CA ASN A 7 -21.34 1.00 2.73
C ASN A 7 -22.30 2.20 2.86
N GLN A 8 -21.84 3.34 3.35
CA GLN A 8 -22.64 4.56 3.34
C GLN A 8 -22.78 5.09 1.90
N PRO A 9 -24.00 5.44 1.44
CA PRO A 9 -24.19 5.99 0.08
C PRO A 9 -23.68 7.43 -0.01
N ARG A 10 -22.36 7.57 0.01
CA ARG A 10 -21.66 8.86 -0.10
C ARG A 10 -20.75 8.85 -1.31
N ASN A 11 -20.50 10.02 -1.89
CA ASN A 11 -19.66 10.15 -3.08
C ASN A 11 -18.23 9.60 -2.85
N TRP A 12 -17.67 9.79 -1.66
CA TRP A 12 -16.34 9.28 -1.32
C TRP A 12 -16.27 7.76 -1.09
N ASN A 13 -17.42 7.08 -1.05
CA ASN A 13 -17.52 5.63 -0.95
C ASN A 13 -17.82 4.95 -2.31
N GLN A 14 -18.04 5.76 -3.34
CA GLN A 14 -18.22 5.24 -4.70
C GLN A 14 -16.87 4.78 -5.26
N ASP A 15 -16.93 3.76 -6.07
CA ASP A 15 -15.76 3.22 -6.78
C ASP A 15 -15.56 3.98 -8.10
N TRP A 16 -15.36 5.29 -7.98
CA TRP A 16 -15.15 6.18 -9.11
C TRP A 16 -13.67 6.46 -9.29
N GLU A 17 -13.21 6.28 -10.51
CA GLU A 17 -11.95 6.84 -10.99
C GLU A 17 -12.26 8.01 -11.92
N ARG A 18 -11.59 9.14 -11.74
CA ARG A 18 -11.80 10.36 -12.50
C ARG A 18 -10.48 10.81 -13.13
N PRO A 19 -10.51 11.30 -14.39
CA PRO A 19 -9.30 11.85 -15.00
C PRO A 19 -8.87 13.11 -14.27
N ILE A 20 -7.56 13.26 -14.07
CA ILE A 20 -6.92 14.47 -13.56
C ILE A 20 -5.64 14.76 -14.31
N HIS A 21 -5.23 16.01 -14.24
CA HIS A 21 -3.89 16.45 -14.58
C HIS A 21 -3.09 16.60 -13.28
N LEU A 22 -1.90 16.00 -13.21
CA LEU A 22 -1.06 15.94 -12.03
C LEU A 22 0.29 16.59 -12.29
N GLU A 23 0.56 17.69 -11.62
CA GLU A 23 1.86 18.34 -11.60
C GLU A 23 2.55 18.08 -10.26
N PHE A 24 3.83 17.78 -10.30
CA PHE A 24 4.64 17.64 -9.10
C PHE A 24 5.86 18.55 -9.17
N TYR A 25 6.03 19.34 -8.13
CA TYR A 25 7.13 20.27 -7.99
C TYR A 25 8.06 19.83 -6.85
N GLU A 26 9.36 19.91 -7.10
CA GLU A 26 10.38 19.64 -6.10
C GLU A 26 10.48 20.80 -5.07
N LYS A 27 11.27 20.58 -4.00
CA LYS A 27 11.49 21.59 -2.95
C LYS A 27 12.07 22.90 -3.48
N ASP A 28 12.86 22.84 -4.56
CA ASP A 28 13.41 24.00 -5.25
C ASP A 28 12.45 24.66 -6.23
N LYS A 29 11.21 24.17 -6.29
CA LYS A 29 10.12 24.60 -7.17
C LYS A 29 10.33 24.24 -8.65
N SER A 30 11.28 23.40 -8.98
CA SER A 30 11.37 22.84 -10.34
C SER A 30 10.22 21.88 -10.59
N LEU A 31 9.67 21.90 -11.79
CA LEU A 31 8.67 20.94 -12.23
C LEU A 31 9.36 19.59 -12.44
N ALA A 32 8.96 18.61 -11.64
CA ALA A 32 9.51 17.25 -11.70
C ALA A 32 8.79 16.38 -12.74
N PHE A 33 7.48 16.44 -12.76
CA PHE A 33 6.65 15.81 -13.79
C PHE A 33 5.30 16.50 -13.92
N ASP A 34 4.69 16.27 -15.07
CA ASP A 34 3.43 16.82 -15.54
C ASP A 34 2.78 15.71 -16.37
N VAL A 35 1.75 15.04 -15.81
CA VAL A 35 1.13 13.85 -16.41
C VAL A 35 -0.36 13.78 -16.13
N ASP A 36 -1.10 13.15 -17.03
CA ASP A 36 -2.50 12.80 -16.79
C ASP A 36 -2.60 11.43 -16.11
N ALA A 37 -3.57 11.31 -15.22
CA ALA A 37 -3.81 10.10 -14.44
C ALA A 37 -5.30 9.95 -14.07
N GLY A 38 -5.66 8.75 -13.63
CA GLY A 38 -6.93 8.52 -12.94
C GLY A 38 -6.77 8.74 -11.44
N VAL A 39 -7.71 9.45 -10.81
CA VAL A 39 -7.77 9.64 -9.35
C VAL A 39 -8.99 8.98 -8.76
N GLN A 40 -8.81 8.33 -7.62
CA GLN A 40 -9.89 7.80 -6.79
C GLN A 40 -9.65 8.09 -5.31
N ILE A 41 -10.73 8.11 -4.51
CA ILE A 41 -10.60 8.18 -3.06
C ILE A 41 -10.06 6.83 -2.57
N TYR A 42 -8.97 6.87 -1.82
CA TYR A 42 -8.28 5.70 -1.30
C TYR A 42 -8.59 5.47 0.19
N GLY A 43 -8.59 4.19 0.61
CA GLY A 43 -8.73 3.77 2.00
C GLY A 43 -10.08 3.13 2.32
N GLY A 44 -10.19 2.63 3.54
CA GLY A 44 -11.41 2.06 4.11
C GLY A 44 -12.20 3.10 4.91
N CYS A 45 -12.26 2.95 6.25
CA CYS A 45 -12.95 3.87 7.14
C CYS A 45 -12.35 5.30 7.15
N SER A 46 -11.10 5.46 6.77
CA SER A 46 -10.47 6.77 6.65
C SER A 46 -11.12 7.68 5.59
N ARG A 47 -11.91 7.11 4.67
CA ARG A 47 -12.73 7.88 3.72
C ARG A 47 -13.78 8.78 4.40
N LEU A 48 -14.10 8.53 5.67
CA LEU A 48 -15.02 9.37 6.46
C LEU A 48 -14.38 10.67 6.97
N TYR A 49 -13.04 10.70 7.09
CA TYR A 49 -12.35 11.89 7.60
C TYR A 49 -12.39 13.05 6.59
N PRO A 50 -12.31 14.30 7.05
CA PRO A 50 -12.27 15.47 6.17
C PRO A 50 -11.12 15.39 5.16
N MET A 51 -9.91 15.08 5.62
CA MET A 51 -8.75 14.90 4.77
C MET A 51 -8.77 13.49 4.15
N LYS A 52 -8.94 13.41 2.84
CA LYS A 52 -9.03 12.16 2.09
C LYS A 52 -7.66 11.72 1.60
N SER A 53 -7.39 10.41 1.64
CA SER A 53 -6.31 9.84 0.86
C SER A 53 -6.77 9.63 -0.58
N LEU A 54 -5.86 9.83 -1.52
CA LEU A 54 -6.10 9.70 -2.96
C LEU A 54 -5.21 8.59 -3.52
N GLY A 55 -5.75 7.79 -4.41
CA GLY A 55 -4.99 6.86 -5.24
C GLY A 55 -4.90 7.40 -6.65
N PHE A 56 -3.71 7.42 -7.22
CA PHE A 56 -3.48 7.77 -8.62
C PHE A 56 -3.12 6.51 -9.39
N ASN A 57 -3.79 6.31 -10.52
CA ASN A 57 -3.55 5.20 -11.42
C ASN A 57 -3.07 5.77 -12.76
N PHE A 58 -1.91 5.32 -13.21
CA PHE A 58 -1.38 5.66 -14.53
C PHE A 58 -1.82 4.56 -15.49
N ARG A 59 -2.55 4.94 -16.53
CA ARG A 59 -3.12 4.05 -17.53
C ARG A 59 -3.02 4.70 -18.91
N SER A 60 -2.84 3.90 -19.93
CA SER A 60 -2.75 4.39 -21.32
C SER A 60 -3.97 5.20 -21.76
N GLU A 61 -5.14 4.94 -21.18
CA GLU A 61 -6.35 5.73 -21.42
C GLU A 61 -6.26 7.20 -20.94
N TYR A 62 -5.32 7.49 -20.00
CA TYR A 62 -5.01 8.84 -19.54
C TYR A 62 -3.75 9.42 -20.19
N GLY A 63 -3.11 8.69 -21.13
CA GLY A 63 -1.95 9.16 -21.87
C GLY A 63 -0.64 8.46 -21.52
N THR A 64 -0.49 7.91 -20.31
CA THR A 64 0.67 7.12 -19.92
C THR A 64 0.25 5.96 -18.98
N ASP A 65 0.86 4.80 -19.18
CA ASP A 65 0.62 3.60 -18.37
C ASP A 65 1.54 3.51 -17.14
N LYS A 66 2.49 4.43 -17.03
CA LYS A 66 3.44 4.52 -15.89
C LYS A 66 3.90 5.95 -15.68
N LEU A 67 4.06 6.34 -14.43
CA LEU A 67 4.86 7.50 -14.06
C LEU A 67 6.35 7.13 -14.17
N GLN A 68 7.10 7.88 -14.95
CA GLN A 68 8.55 7.73 -15.11
C GLN A 68 9.24 8.81 -14.26
N TYR A 69 9.42 8.53 -12.98
CA TYR A 69 10.06 9.44 -12.05
C TYR A 69 10.55 8.73 -10.78
N ARG A 70 11.74 9.05 -10.28
CA ARG A 70 12.26 8.53 -9.03
C ARG A 70 11.64 9.28 -7.85
N LEU A 71 10.55 8.76 -7.31
CA LEU A 71 9.81 9.40 -6.22
C LEU A 71 10.51 9.33 -4.86
N PHE A 72 11.28 8.27 -4.62
CA PHE A 72 11.91 7.98 -3.32
C PHE A 72 13.42 7.87 -3.50
N ASP A 73 14.19 8.63 -2.68
CA ASP A 73 15.64 8.73 -2.82
C ASP A 73 16.35 7.42 -2.47
N ASP A 74 15.78 6.63 -1.58
CA ASP A 74 16.35 5.38 -1.08
C ASP A 74 16.04 4.16 -1.96
N MET A 75 15.24 4.35 -3.04
CA MET A 75 14.87 3.29 -3.97
C MET A 75 15.57 3.42 -5.32
N GLN A 76 15.81 2.28 -5.96
CA GLN A 76 16.23 2.24 -7.36
C GLN A 76 15.05 2.26 -8.35
N VAL A 77 13.81 2.10 -7.84
CA VAL A 77 12.59 2.14 -8.64
C VAL A 77 12.33 3.57 -9.13
N ASN A 78 12.15 3.72 -10.42
CA ASN A 78 11.90 4.99 -11.09
C ASN A 78 10.64 4.97 -11.98
N GLU A 79 9.82 3.93 -11.86
CA GLU A 79 8.56 3.83 -12.58
C GLU A 79 7.45 3.25 -11.70
N PHE A 80 6.24 3.81 -11.83
CA PHE A 80 5.10 3.45 -10.99
C PHE A 80 3.83 3.36 -11.85
N ASN A 81 3.09 2.25 -11.76
CA ASN A 81 1.75 2.15 -12.35
C ASN A 81 0.69 2.86 -11.51
N ASN A 82 0.95 3.04 -10.23
CA ASN A 82 0.08 3.73 -9.29
C ASN A 82 0.87 4.24 -8.09
N ILE A 83 0.35 5.28 -7.45
CA ILE A 83 0.86 5.84 -6.18
C ILE A 83 -0.31 6.24 -5.29
N ILE A 84 -0.05 6.42 -4.02
CA ILE A 84 -1.04 6.89 -3.05
C ILE A 84 -0.58 8.20 -2.45
N LEU A 85 -1.47 9.19 -2.38
CA LEU A 85 -1.33 10.34 -1.48
C LEU A 85 -2.10 10.03 -0.20
N ARG A 86 -1.38 9.64 0.84
CA ARG A 86 -1.95 9.21 2.12
C ARG A 86 -2.11 10.40 3.06
N SER A 87 -3.33 10.60 3.56
CA SER A 87 -3.70 11.64 4.53
C SER A 87 -3.41 11.24 5.98
N SER A 88 -2.58 10.19 6.20
CA SER A 88 -2.23 9.63 7.52
C SER A 88 -3.41 8.97 8.29
N GLY A 89 -4.55 8.74 7.66
CA GLY A 89 -5.68 7.99 8.24
C GLY A 89 -6.14 8.58 9.58
N GLN A 90 -6.12 7.79 10.67
CA GLN A 90 -6.54 8.23 12.01
C GLN A 90 -5.62 9.27 12.64
N ASP A 91 -4.43 9.47 12.07
CA ASP A 91 -3.43 10.43 12.56
C ASP A 91 -3.52 11.79 11.84
N TRP A 92 -4.47 11.98 10.90
CA TRP A 92 -4.61 13.17 10.06
C TRP A 92 -4.72 14.51 10.81
N TRP A 93 -5.23 14.49 12.04
CA TRP A 93 -5.45 15.66 12.90
C TRP A 93 -4.47 15.73 14.10
N ARG A 94 -3.47 14.84 14.12
CA ARG A 94 -2.44 14.76 15.16
C ARG A 94 -1.06 15.03 14.57
N THR A 95 -0.26 13.97 14.41
CA THR A 95 1.14 14.11 13.97
C THR A 95 1.33 14.04 12.47
N MET A 96 0.38 13.43 11.74
CA MET A 96 0.38 13.24 10.27
C MET A 96 1.52 12.37 9.72
N PHE A 97 2.40 11.82 10.55
CA PHE A 97 3.54 11.02 10.11
C PHE A 97 3.75 9.71 10.89
N ARG A 98 2.90 9.38 11.86
CA ARG A 98 3.08 8.21 12.72
C ARG A 98 3.30 6.92 11.94
N ASP A 99 2.47 6.64 10.97
CA ASP A 99 2.55 5.46 10.10
C ASP A 99 3.89 5.41 9.33
N ALA A 100 4.31 6.53 8.74
CA ALA A 100 5.59 6.64 8.05
C ALA A 100 6.76 6.43 9.01
N MET A 101 6.73 7.08 10.19
CA MET A 101 7.77 6.93 11.20
C MET A 101 7.93 5.48 11.66
N VAL A 102 6.83 4.79 11.96
CA VAL A 102 6.86 3.40 12.42
C VAL A 102 7.48 2.49 11.36
N GLN A 103 7.07 2.63 10.10
CA GLN A 103 7.62 1.83 9.00
C GLN A 103 9.11 2.11 8.79
N THR A 104 9.54 3.37 8.84
CA THR A 104 10.97 3.73 8.73
C THR A 104 11.81 3.18 9.89
N LEU A 105 11.25 3.11 11.10
CA LEU A 105 11.96 2.50 12.23
C LEU A 105 12.15 0.99 12.03
N TYR A 106 11.15 0.30 11.47
CA TYR A 106 11.25 -1.12 11.20
C TYR A 106 12.23 -1.46 10.07
N GLU A 107 12.33 -0.61 9.05
CA GLU A 107 13.28 -0.76 7.95
C GLU A 107 14.73 -0.91 8.44
N GLN A 108 15.08 -0.27 9.55
CA GLN A 108 16.45 -0.27 10.06
C GLN A 108 16.91 -1.58 10.70
N GLY A 109 15.99 -2.50 11.03
CA GLY A 109 16.38 -3.70 11.77
C GLY A 109 15.49 -4.93 11.57
N MET A 110 14.45 -4.83 10.75
CA MET A 110 13.50 -5.92 10.49
C MET A 110 13.41 -6.21 9.00
N LYS A 111 13.14 -7.46 8.67
CA LYS A 111 12.86 -7.91 7.30
C LYS A 111 11.36 -7.77 7.02
N LEU A 112 10.88 -6.55 6.84
CA LEU A 112 9.47 -6.28 6.59
C LEU A 112 9.28 -5.54 5.28
N ASP A 113 8.25 -5.91 4.57
CA ASP A 113 7.74 -5.11 3.48
C ASP A 113 7.15 -3.80 4.02
N ILE A 114 7.77 -2.71 3.66
CA ILE A 114 7.35 -1.36 4.03
C ILE A 114 6.97 -0.55 2.80
N GLN A 115 6.15 0.47 3.02
CA GLN A 115 5.88 1.47 2.00
C GLN A 115 6.84 2.65 2.19
N ASN A 116 7.63 2.95 1.20
CA ASN A 116 8.38 4.20 1.18
C ASN A 116 7.43 5.40 1.28
N TYR A 117 7.91 6.52 1.79
CA TYR A 117 7.10 7.71 1.92
C TYR A 117 7.87 8.96 1.55
N ARG A 118 7.14 9.94 1.02
CA ARG A 118 7.64 11.27 0.75
C ARG A 118 6.57 12.30 1.13
N PRO A 119 6.81 13.17 2.14
CA PRO A 119 5.84 14.19 2.51
C PRO A 119 5.70 15.22 1.41
N THR A 120 4.47 15.63 1.15
CA THR A 120 4.13 16.63 0.15
C THR A 120 2.98 17.50 0.59
N VAL A 121 2.87 18.67 -0.01
CA VAL A 121 1.72 19.59 0.14
C VAL A 121 0.82 19.42 -1.07
N LEU A 122 -0.45 19.15 -0.82
CA LEU A 122 -1.44 18.95 -1.88
C LEU A 122 -2.25 20.22 -2.12
N PHE A 123 -2.37 20.59 -3.40
CA PHE A 123 -3.32 21.55 -3.91
C PHE A 123 -4.26 20.89 -4.91
N ILE A 124 -5.54 21.21 -4.86
CA ILE A 124 -6.54 20.76 -5.84
C ILE A 124 -7.20 21.98 -6.44
N ASN A 125 -7.05 22.16 -7.75
CA ASN A 125 -7.56 23.34 -8.47
C ASN A 125 -7.11 24.67 -7.84
N GLY A 126 -5.87 24.75 -7.36
CA GLY A 126 -5.31 25.93 -6.72
C GLY A 126 -5.66 26.11 -5.24
N GLU A 127 -6.52 25.27 -4.67
CA GLU A 127 -6.88 25.30 -3.25
C GLU A 127 -5.97 24.39 -2.44
N TYR A 128 -5.49 24.84 -1.29
CA TYR A 128 -4.67 24.06 -0.37
C TYR A 128 -5.49 22.95 0.29
N TRP A 129 -5.03 21.71 0.15
CA TRP A 129 -5.70 20.51 0.67
C TRP A 129 -4.93 19.79 1.80
N GLY A 130 -3.86 20.39 2.29
CA GLY A 130 -3.12 19.88 3.44
C GLY A 130 -1.87 19.10 3.07
N ILE A 131 -1.27 18.51 4.11
CA ILE A 131 -0.06 17.68 3.99
C ILE A 131 -0.47 16.23 3.76
N HIS A 132 0.12 15.62 2.76
CA HIS A 132 -0.04 14.21 2.44
C HIS A 132 1.32 13.54 2.34
N ASN A 133 1.35 12.22 2.43
CA ASN A 133 2.53 11.43 2.16
C ASN A 133 2.33 10.66 0.85
N ILE A 134 3.19 10.91 -0.13
CA ILE A 134 3.30 10.04 -1.31
C ILE A 134 3.78 8.69 -0.81
N ARG A 135 3.09 7.61 -1.19
CA ARG A 135 3.39 6.25 -0.80
C ARG A 135 3.27 5.31 -1.99
N GLU A 136 4.00 4.23 -1.94
CA GLU A 136 3.74 3.09 -2.81
C GLU A 136 2.39 2.45 -2.50
N LYS A 137 1.80 1.80 -3.47
CA LYS A 137 0.63 0.96 -3.26
C LYS A 137 1.10 -0.50 -3.15
N LEU A 138 0.80 -1.16 -2.03
CA LEU A 138 1.08 -2.58 -1.85
C LEU A 138 0.14 -3.40 -2.74
N ASN A 139 0.64 -3.82 -3.88
CA ASN A 139 -0.04 -4.64 -4.86
C ASN A 139 0.97 -5.47 -5.68
N GLU A 140 0.52 -6.15 -6.73
CA GLU A 140 1.38 -6.96 -7.60
C GLU A 140 2.52 -6.16 -8.26
N HIS A 141 2.33 -4.87 -8.49
CA HIS A 141 3.38 -4.00 -9.03
C HIS A 141 4.47 -3.74 -7.99
N TYR A 142 4.11 -3.55 -6.71
CA TYR A 142 5.06 -3.42 -5.61
C TYR A 142 5.97 -4.65 -5.56
N VAL A 143 5.39 -5.85 -5.54
CA VAL A 143 6.15 -7.10 -5.50
C VAL A 143 7.05 -7.26 -6.73
N PHE A 144 6.55 -6.90 -7.90
CA PHE A 144 7.36 -6.91 -9.12
C PHE A 144 8.56 -5.98 -9.04
N TYR A 145 8.38 -4.74 -8.59
CA TYR A 145 9.46 -3.74 -8.56
C TYR A 145 10.49 -4.02 -7.46
N HIS A 146 10.07 -4.55 -6.30
CA HIS A 146 10.98 -4.85 -5.19
C HIS A 146 11.68 -6.20 -5.33
N TYR A 147 11.01 -7.22 -5.87
CA TYR A 147 11.50 -8.60 -5.88
C TYR A 147 11.72 -9.20 -7.27
N GLY A 148 11.30 -8.52 -8.32
CA GLY A 148 11.42 -9.03 -9.70
C GLY A 148 10.49 -10.22 -10.01
N VAL A 149 9.50 -10.49 -9.16
CA VAL A 149 8.54 -11.59 -9.36
C VAL A 149 7.56 -11.22 -10.45
N ASN A 150 7.32 -12.14 -11.41
CA ASN A 150 6.32 -11.92 -12.45
C ASN A 150 4.94 -11.73 -11.81
N LYS A 151 4.25 -10.66 -12.17
CA LYS A 151 2.93 -10.29 -11.64
C LYS A 151 1.87 -11.37 -11.81
N ASP A 152 1.97 -12.17 -12.86
CA ASP A 152 1.04 -13.28 -13.14
C ASP A 152 1.23 -14.48 -12.18
N ASN A 153 2.30 -14.48 -11.40
CA ASN A 153 2.65 -15.55 -10.45
C ASN A 153 2.56 -15.09 -8.99
N ILE A 154 1.73 -14.10 -8.71
CA ILE A 154 1.57 -13.53 -7.37
C ILE A 154 0.16 -13.77 -6.88
N ASP A 155 0.05 -14.38 -5.69
CA ASP A 155 -1.18 -14.43 -4.91
C ASP A 155 -1.09 -13.38 -3.80
N LEU A 156 -1.83 -12.28 -3.94
CA LEU A 156 -1.87 -11.22 -2.93
C LEU A 156 -3.15 -11.34 -2.10
N VAL A 157 -3.02 -11.86 -0.88
CA VAL A 157 -4.13 -12.17 0.00
C VAL A 157 -4.34 -11.08 1.04
N GLU A 158 -5.56 -10.57 1.14
CA GLU A 158 -5.98 -9.64 2.19
C GLU A 158 -6.96 -10.31 3.15
N ILE A 159 -6.78 -10.10 4.45
CA ILE A 159 -7.61 -10.69 5.51
C ILE A 159 -8.45 -9.66 6.29
N ALA A 160 -8.37 -8.38 5.96
CA ALA A 160 -8.98 -7.29 6.75
C ALA A 160 -10.52 -7.31 6.79
N LYS A 161 -11.19 -7.86 5.76
CA LYS A 161 -12.65 -7.94 5.65
C LYS A 161 -13.13 -9.37 5.31
N GLY A 162 -12.43 -10.36 5.79
CA GLY A 162 -12.48 -11.73 5.34
C GLY A 162 -11.33 -12.03 4.40
N VAL A 163 -11.06 -13.31 4.19
CA VAL A 163 -9.95 -13.73 3.33
C VAL A 163 -10.36 -13.61 1.87
N HIS A 164 -9.63 -12.82 1.09
CA HIS A 164 -9.81 -12.69 -0.35
C HIS A 164 -8.48 -12.40 -1.06
N ALA A 165 -8.38 -12.79 -2.32
CA ALA A 165 -7.23 -12.46 -3.15
C ALA A 165 -7.49 -11.13 -3.88
N ASN A 166 -6.59 -10.17 -3.73
CA ASN A 166 -6.56 -8.95 -4.53
C ASN A 166 -5.93 -9.19 -5.91
N CYS A 167 -5.03 -10.19 -5.99
CA CYS A 167 -4.40 -10.68 -7.21
C CYS A 167 -4.19 -12.18 -7.04
N GLY A 168 -4.23 -12.97 -8.13
CA GLY A 168 -4.09 -14.42 -8.09
C GLY A 168 -5.28 -15.12 -7.47
N ASP A 169 -5.02 -16.17 -6.65
CA ASP A 169 -6.06 -16.97 -6.02
C ASP A 169 -5.77 -17.30 -4.54
N LEU A 170 -6.58 -18.12 -3.92
CA LEU A 170 -6.46 -18.54 -2.52
C LEU A 170 -5.97 -19.97 -2.37
N ILE A 171 -5.60 -20.66 -3.44
CA ILE A 171 -5.30 -22.10 -3.38
C ILE A 171 -4.10 -22.37 -2.48
N ALA A 172 -2.99 -21.67 -2.71
CA ALA A 172 -1.77 -21.86 -1.91
C ALA A 172 -2.01 -21.48 -0.44
N TYR A 173 -2.69 -20.35 -0.21
CA TYR A 173 -3.05 -19.91 1.14
C TYR A 173 -3.92 -20.93 1.88
N ASN A 174 -5.01 -21.40 1.25
CA ASN A 174 -5.91 -22.36 1.88
C ASN A 174 -5.23 -23.69 2.17
N ASN A 175 -4.38 -24.18 1.27
CA ASN A 175 -3.59 -25.42 1.49
C ASN A 175 -2.65 -25.27 2.69
N MET A 176 -2.00 -24.12 2.84
CA MET A 176 -1.14 -23.83 3.99
C MET A 176 -1.96 -23.80 5.29
N ILE A 177 -3.10 -23.12 5.32
CA ILE A 177 -3.96 -23.02 6.50
C ILE A 177 -4.52 -24.39 6.88
N ASP A 178 -4.97 -25.18 5.91
CA ASP A 178 -5.43 -26.57 6.14
C ASP A 178 -4.33 -27.43 6.74
N PHE A 179 -3.12 -27.37 6.18
CA PHE A 179 -1.98 -28.10 6.73
C PHE A 179 -1.67 -27.69 8.17
N LEU A 180 -1.63 -26.40 8.47
CA LEU A 180 -1.39 -25.88 9.82
C LEU A 180 -2.47 -26.32 10.82
N SER A 181 -3.73 -26.37 10.40
CA SER A 181 -4.87 -26.69 11.26
C SER A 181 -5.02 -28.19 11.52
N THR A 182 -4.57 -29.05 10.60
CA THR A 182 -4.78 -30.50 10.63
C THR A 182 -3.54 -31.30 11.07
N ARG A 183 -2.35 -30.69 11.06
CA ARG A 183 -1.09 -31.37 11.36
C ARG A 183 -0.49 -30.93 12.69
N ASN A 184 0.16 -31.86 13.36
CA ASN A 184 0.90 -31.56 14.59
C ASN A 184 2.24 -30.86 14.25
N MET A 185 2.39 -29.58 14.56
CA MET A 185 3.62 -28.81 14.31
C MET A 185 4.77 -29.15 15.27
N ALA A 186 4.52 -29.90 16.36
CA ALA A 186 5.61 -30.47 17.18
C ALA A 186 6.33 -31.64 16.49
N TYR A 187 5.76 -32.22 15.43
CA TYR A 187 6.43 -33.20 14.61
C TYR A 187 7.34 -32.52 13.60
N GLN A 188 8.65 -32.71 13.74
CA GLN A 188 9.67 -31.99 13.00
C GLN A 188 9.44 -31.92 11.47
N PRO A 189 9.09 -33.02 10.77
CA PRO A 189 8.85 -32.94 9.32
C PRO A 189 7.70 -31.99 8.92
N ASN A 190 6.65 -31.86 9.73
CA ASN A 190 5.57 -30.91 9.46
C ASN A 190 6.03 -29.48 9.62
N TYR A 191 6.83 -29.21 10.67
CA TYR A 191 7.44 -27.91 10.90
C TYR A 191 8.40 -27.53 9.76
N ASP A 192 9.25 -28.46 9.34
CA ASP A 192 10.20 -28.24 8.25
C ASP A 192 9.49 -27.95 6.92
N TYR A 193 8.35 -28.61 6.66
CA TYR A 193 7.53 -28.31 5.48
C TYR A 193 7.00 -26.87 5.53
N ILE A 194 6.38 -26.46 6.63
CA ILE A 194 5.89 -25.09 6.77
C ILE A 194 7.02 -24.06 6.64
N LYS A 195 8.15 -24.32 7.26
CA LYS A 195 9.34 -23.47 7.15
C LYS A 195 9.87 -23.36 5.71
N SER A 196 9.61 -24.34 4.85
CA SER A 196 10.02 -24.29 3.44
C SER A 196 9.12 -23.44 2.55
N ILE A 197 7.90 -23.11 3.01
CA ILE A 197 6.90 -22.35 2.24
C ILE A 197 6.56 -20.99 2.84
N ILE A 198 7.07 -20.68 4.04
CA ILE A 198 6.88 -19.39 4.71
C ILE A 198 8.26 -18.79 4.98
N ASP A 199 8.45 -17.50 4.70
CA ASP A 199 9.57 -16.75 5.27
C ASP A 199 9.29 -16.55 6.77
N LEU A 200 9.90 -17.43 7.58
CA LEU A 200 9.65 -17.46 9.01
C LEU A 200 10.29 -16.26 9.72
N ASP A 201 11.41 -15.75 9.23
CA ASP A 201 12.10 -14.59 9.80
C ASP A 201 11.23 -13.35 9.62
N GLU A 202 10.70 -13.12 8.41
CA GLU A 202 9.78 -12.03 8.12
C GLU A 202 8.48 -12.15 8.94
N TYR A 203 7.93 -13.36 9.05
CA TYR A 203 6.75 -13.59 9.89
C TYR A 203 6.98 -13.25 11.36
N ILE A 204 8.14 -13.61 11.93
CA ILE A 204 8.51 -13.30 13.32
C ILE A 204 8.67 -11.78 13.48
N ASP A 205 9.37 -11.14 12.57
CA ASP A 205 9.54 -9.68 12.56
C ASP A 205 8.20 -8.95 12.48
N TYR A 206 7.28 -9.43 11.63
CA TYR A 206 5.92 -8.90 11.56
C TYR A 206 5.17 -9.02 12.88
N GLN A 207 5.21 -10.19 13.54
CA GLN A 207 4.55 -10.39 14.83
C GLN A 207 5.16 -9.48 15.91
N ALA A 208 6.49 -9.36 15.96
CA ALA A 208 7.18 -8.49 16.89
C ALA A 208 6.79 -7.02 16.66
N ALA A 209 6.76 -6.57 15.41
CA ALA A 209 6.33 -5.23 15.03
C ALA A 209 4.89 -4.93 15.47
N GLN A 210 3.96 -5.87 15.24
CA GLN A 210 2.56 -5.72 15.67
C GLN A 210 2.42 -5.61 17.19
N ILE A 211 3.13 -6.44 17.93
CA ILE A 211 3.10 -6.41 19.42
C ILE A 211 3.67 -5.08 19.95
N TYR A 212 4.77 -4.61 19.36
CA TYR A 212 5.45 -3.40 19.82
C TYR A 212 4.69 -2.11 19.51
N SER A 213 3.96 -2.07 18.38
CA SER A 213 3.24 -0.88 17.91
C SER A 213 1.75 -0.84 18.26
N ALA A 214 1.22 -1.84 18.99
CA ALA A 214 -0.18 -1.98 19.36
C ALA A 214 -0.68 -0.91 20.36
#